data_35c7071be405104ad25864b17ae82f05
#
_entry.id   35c7071be405104ad25864b17ae82f05
#
_cell.length_a   1.000
_cell.length_b   1.000
_cell.length_c   1.000
_cell.angle_alpha   90.00
_cell.angle_beta   90.00
_cell.angle_gamma   90.00
#
_symmetry.space_group_name_H-M   'P 1'
#
loop_
_entity.id
_entity.type
_entity.pdbx_description
1 polymer ?
#
loop_
_entity_poly.entity_id
_entity_poly.type
_entity_poly.pdbx_seq_one_letter_code
_entity_poly.pdbx_strand_id
1 'polypeptide(L)' 'MKRYEIYIEDITPCGGPKYARKEFLEAEAESPEEYVKRNGRHPVIDSTVLPGGDVSIRTGDGRGYYVNYVFTEL' A
#
# COMPACT_ATOMS: atom_id res chain seq x y z
N MET A 1 -19.51 0.82 0.14
CA MET A 1 -18.08 0.54 0.31
C MET A 1 -17.72 -0.80 -0.29
N LYS A 2 -16.49 -0.93 -0.76
CA LYS A 2 -15.97 -2.17 -1.29
C LYS A 2 -15.07 -2.84 -0.27
N ARG A 3 -14.98 -4.16 -0.33
CA ARG A 3 -14.11 -4.91 0.56
C ARG A 3 -12.86 -5.34 -0.21
N TYR A 4 -11.71 -5.15 0.43
CA TYR A 4 -10.41 -5.44 -0.17
C TYR A 4 -9.57 -6.34 0.71
N GLU A 5 -8.81 -7.22 0.06
CA GLU A 5 -7.64 -7.82 0.68
C GLU A 5 -6.46 -6.91 0.39
N ILE A 6 -5.74 -6.51 1.41
CA ILE A 6 -4.67 -5.53 1.29
C ILE A 6 -3.35 -6.17 1.72
N TYR A 7 -2.39 -6.15 0.79
CA TYR A 7 -1.01 -6.52 1.08
C TYR A 7 -0.24 -5.23 1.34
N ILE A 8 0.43 -5.16 2.48
CA ILE A 8 1.20 -3.98 2.87
C ILE A 8 2.66 -4.39 3.06
N GLU A 9 3.56 -3.67 2.40
CA GLU A 9 4.99 -3.86 2.54
C GLU A 9 5.60 -2.55 3.05
N ASP A 10 6.19 -2.62 4.25
CA ASP A 10 6.79 -1.47 4.91
C ASP A 10 8.31 -1.59 4.79
N ILE A 11 8.93 -0.66 4.09
CA ILE A 11 10.36 -0.67 3.77
C ILE A 11 11.03 0.49 4.50
N THR A 12 12.11 0.17 5.25
CA THR A 12 12.90 1.18 5.95
C THR A 12 14.25 1.38 5.26
N PRO A 13 14.86 2.58 5.40
CA PRO A 13 16.13 2.87 4.71
C PRO A 13 17.31 2.03 5.20
N CYS A 14 17.27 1.57 6.43
CA CYS A 14 18.41 0.84 7.03
C CYS A 14 18.38 -0.65 6.77
N GLY A 15 17.25 -1.20 6.39
CA GLY A 15 17.06 -2.65 6.29
C GLY A 15 17.09 -3.21 4.89
N GLY A 16 16.78 -2.40 3.88
CA GLY A 16 16.59 -2.86 2.52
C GLY A 16 15.45 -3.87 2.41
N PRO A 17 15.30 -4.54 1.27
CA PRO A 17 14.21 -5.49 1.05
C PRO A 17 14.20 -6.68 2.02
N LYS A 18 15.37 -7.05 2.55
CA LYS A 18 15.51 -8.17 3.47
C LYS A 18 14.77 -7.95 4.78
N TYR A 19 14.61 -6.71 5.20
CA TYR A 19 13.97 -6.37 6.47
C TYR A 19 12.61 -5.71 6.27
N ALA A 20 12.06 -5.75 5.07
CA ALA A 20 10.73 -5.22 4.82
C ALA A 20 9.70 -6.00 5.63
N ARG A 21 8.82 -5.27 6.31
CA ARG A 21 7.69 -5.88 7.02
C ARG A 21 6.56 -6.09 6.04
N LYS A 22 5.99 -7.28 6.05
CA LYS A 22 4.89 -7.64 5.16
C LYS A 22 3.68 -8.03 5.99
N GLU A 23 2.52 -7.52 5.57
CA GLU A 23 1.29 -7.75 6.29
C GLU A 23 0.14 -7.94 5.32
N PHE A 24 -0.79 -8.83 5.65
CA PHE A 24 -2.04 -9.01 4.92
C PHE A 24 -3.19 -8.70 5.84
N LEU A 25 -4.16 -7.95 5.35
CA LEU A 25 -5.38 -7.69 6.08
C LEU A 25 -6.56 -7.49 5.13
N GLU A 26 -7.76 -7.52 5.67
CA GLU A 26 -8.99 -7.19 4.94
C GLU A 26 -9.57 -5.91 5.53
N ALA A 27 -10.08 -5.05 4.65
CA ALA A 27 -10.71 -3.81 5.07
C ALA A 27 -11.74 -3.35 4.06
N GLU A 28 -12.66 -2.51 4.50
CA GLU A 28 -13.64 -1.87 3.64
C GLU A 28 -13.23 -0.42 3.39
N ALA A 29 -13.37 0.04 2.16
CA ALA A 29 -13.08 1.41 1.78
C ALA A 29 -13.86 1.79 0.53
N GLU A 30 -14.03 3.09 0.32
CA GLU A 30 -14.64 3.61 -0.91
C GLU A 30 -13.76 3.29 -2.12
N SER A 31 -12.45 3.42 -1.95
CA SER A 31 -11.46 3.15 -2.97
C SER A 31 -10.12 2.86 -2.31
N PRO A 32 -9.16 2.24 -3.05
CA PRO A 32 -7.81 2.06 -2.52
C PRO A 32 -7.15 3.37 -2.12
N GLU A 33 -7.31 4.41 -2.93
CA GLU A 33 -6.72 5.73 -2.65
C GLU A 33 -7.27 6.32 -1.36
N GLU A 34 -8.56 6.17 -1.11
CA GLU A 34 -9.15 6.67 0.12
C GLU A 34 -8.60 5.95 1.35
N TYR A 35 -8.44 4.63 1.26
CA TYR A 35 -7.86 3.86 2.35
C TYR A 35 -6.45 4.37 2.69
N VAL A 36 -5.62 4.56 1.68
CA VAL A 36 -4.25 5.04 1.87
C VAL A 36 -4.25 6.46 2.43
N LYS A 37 -5.13 7.33 1.94
CA LYS A 37 -5.25 8.68 2.45
C LYS A 37 -5.62 8.71 3.93
N ARG A 38 -6.49 7.81 4.36
CA ARG A 38 -6.98 7.75 5.74
C ARG A 38 -5.99 7.09 6.69
N ASN A 39 -5.32 6.05 6.24
CA ASN A 39 -4.47 5.20 7.10
C ASN A 39 -2.97 5.34 6.83
N GLY A 40 -2.59 5.89 5.70
CA GLY A 40 -1.18 6.03 5.34
C GLY A 40 -0.51 7.17 6.08
N ARG A 41 0.78 6.99 6.37
CA ARG A 41 1.61 7.98 7.05
C ARG A 41 2.37 8.89 6.11
N HIS A 42 2.48 8.49 4.84
CA HIS A 42 3.31 9.18 3.85
C HIS A 42 2.50 9.58 2.65
N PRO A 43 2.94 10.61 1.91
CA PRO A 43 2.27 10.99 0.67
C PRO A 43 2.37 9.90 -0.39
N VAL A 44 1.37 9.83 -1.25
CA VAL A 44 1.35 8.89 -2.37
C VAL A 44 2.39 9.31 -3.41
N ILE A 45 3.24 8.37 -3.81
CA ILE A 45 4.24 8.58 -4.86
C ILE A 45 3.62 8.22 -6.21
N ASP A 46 3.02 7.05 -6.32
CA ASP A 46 2.33 6.64 -7.53
C ASP A 46 1.23 5.62 -7.24
N SER A 47 0.39 5.39 -8.23
CA SER A 47 -0.71 4.43 -8.18
C SER A 47 -0.82 3.79 -9.55
N THR A 48 -0.89 2.45 -9.60
CA THR A 48 -0.92 1.68 -10.83
C THR A 48 -1.96 0.58 -10.73
N VAL A 49 -2.73 0.38 -11.80
CA VAL A 49 -3.62 -0.77 -11.90
C VAL A 49 -2.83 -1.91 -12.54
N LEU A 50 -2.74 -3.04 -11.85
CA LEU A 50 -2.01 -4.21 -12.30
C LEU A 50 -2.84 -5.02 -13.30
N PRO A 51 -2.20 -5.91 -14.11
CA PRO A 51 -2.91 -6.67 -15.15
C PRO A 51 -4.13 -7.46 -14.67
N GLY A 52 -4.17 -7.91 -13.45
CA GLY A 52 -5.32 -8.65 -12.90
C GLY A 52 -6.42 -7.77 -12.33
N GLY A 53 -6.29 -6.45 -12.41
CA GLY A 53 -7.25 -5.52 -11.83
C GLY A 53 -6.91 -5.06 -10.42
N ASP A 54 -5.86 -5.61 -9.81
CA ASP A 54 -5.40 -5.16 -8.50
C ASP A 54 -4.83 -3.74 -8.61
N VAL A 55 -4.90 -3.00 -7.53
CA VAL A 55 -4.36 -1.63 -7.49
C VAL A 55 -3.14 -1.60 -6.59
N SER A 56 -2.03 -1.11 -7.14
CA SER A 56 -0.78 -0.94 -6.39
C SER A 56 -0.58 0.55 -6.10
N ILE A 57 -0.44 0.90 -4.84
CA ILE A 57 -0.19 2.28 -4.43
C ILE A 57 1.11 2.31 -3.63
N ARG A 58 2.03 3.19 -4.03
CA ARG A 58 3.27 3.39 -3.31
C ARG A 58 3.27 4.74 -2.62
N THR A 59 3.69 4.73 -1.36
CA THR A 59 3.84 5.94 -0.57
C THR A 59 5.26 6.03 -0.04
N GLY A 60 5.71 7.22 0.29
CA GLY A 60 7.04 7.42 0.83
C GLY A 60 7.26 8.83 1.34
N ASP A 61 8.28 9.01 2.17
CA ASP A 61 8.62 10.30 2.76
C ASP A 61 9.74 11.04 2.03
N GLY A 62 10.25 10.45 0.96
CA GLY A 62 11.40 11.01 0.23
C GLY A 62 12.75 10.77 0.90
N ARG A 63 12.79 10.04 2.01
CA ARG A 63 14.01 9.78 2.78
C ARG A 63 14.37 8.30 2.87
N GLY A 64 13.71 7.47 2.06
CA GLY A 64 13.97 6.03 2.06
C GLY A 64 12.94 5.20 2.80
N TYR A 65 11.97 5.81 3.48
CA TYR A 65 10.84 5.11 4.06
C TYR A 65 9.75 4.99 3.02
N TYR A 66 9.35 3.76 2.73
CA TYR A 66 8.30 3.47 1.75
C TYR A 66 7.27 2.53 2.35
N VAL A 67 6.02 2.75 2.03
CA VAL A 67 4.96 1.79 2.33
C VAL A 67 4.22 1.51 1.02
N ASN A 68 4.25 0.27 0.59
CA ASN A 68 3.60 -0.17 -0.64
C ASN A 68 2.34 -0.95 -0.30
N TYR A 69 1.28 -0.69 -1.05
CA TYR A 69 -0.02 -1.34 -0.85
C TYR A 69 -0.45 -2.00 -2.14
N VAL A 70 -0.95 -3.22 -2.04
CA VAL A 70 -1.61 -3.88 -3.17
C VAL A 70 -3.03 -4.26 -2.72
N PHE A 71 -4.02 -3.77 -3.43
CA PHE A 71 -5.42 -3.97 -3.12
C PHE A 71 -6.04 -4.94 -4.10
N THR A 72 -6.62 -6.01 -3.56
CA THR A 72 -7.39 -6.97 -4.34
C THR A 72 -8.86 -6.85 -3.90
N GLU A 73 -9.74 -6.50 -4.82
CA GLU A 73 -11.16 -6.40 -4.51
C GLU A 73 -11.75 -7.80 -4.31
N LEU A 74 -12.46 -7.97 -3.22
CA LEU A 74 -13.09 -9.25 -2.85
C LEU A 74 -14.54 -9.35 -3.33
#